data_1b00a28bb8d278e78df34d9a45b56068
#
_entry.id   1b00a28bb8d278e78df34d9a45b56068
#
_cell.length_a   1.000
_cell.length_b   1.000
_cell.length_c   1.000
_cell.angle_alpha   90.00
_cell.angle_beta   90.00
_cell.angle_gamma   90.00
#
_symmetry.space_group_name_H-M   'P 1'
#
loop_
_entity.id
_entity.type
_entity.pdbx_description
1 polymer ?
#
loop_
_entity_poly.entity_id
_entity_poly.type
_entity_poly.pdbx_seq_one_letter_code
_entity_poly.pdbx_strand_id
1 'polypeptide(L)'
;MLRRLIVALAAASALGISFCPTDAWARRTRAAVTDGVPSWDVTASCRAASSIAFGQTPTERLKSCLDSEQRTREELNKNWSTFVAADRIACVKSLTFSPTYTELATCLEMRRDLKNSRDAKPADTKTPGQAVKP
;
A
#
# COMPACT_ATOMS: atom_id res chain seq x y z
N MET A 1 -37.85 -47.83 54.32
CA MET A 1 -38.34 -47.05 53.17
C MET A 1 -37.27 -46.02 52.81
N LEU A 2 -36.50 -46.31 51.78
CA LEU A 2 -35.25 -45.60 51.49
C LEU A 2 -35.49 -44.65 50.29
N ARG A 3 -35.56 -43.38 50.56
CA ARG A 3 -35.72 -42.36 49.52
C ARG A 3 -34.32 -41.96 48.96
N ARG A 4 -34.01 -42.38 47.75
CA ARG A 4 -32.81 -42.01 47.03
C ARG A 4 -32.96 -40.60 46.48
N LEU A 5 -32.15 -39.69 46.99
CA LEU A 5 -31.94 -38.38 46.41
C LEU A 5 -30.85 -38.49 45.32
N ILE A 6 -31.26 -38.31 44.05
CA ILE A 6 -30.34 -38.20 42.92
C ILE A 6 -30.02 -36.71 42.75
N VAL A 7 -28.79 -36.30 43.10
CA VAL A 7 -28.26 -34.97 42.79
C VAL A 7 -27.66 -35.00 41.40
N ALA A 8 -28.33 -34.37 40.45
CA ALA A 8 -27.79 -34.18 39.11
C ALA A 8 -26.86 -32.98 39.09
N LEU A 9 -25.54 -33.22 38.97
CA LEU A 9 -24.56 -32.16 38.68
C LEU A 9 -24.64 -31.81 37.20
N ALA A 10 -25.20 -30.67 36.88
CA ALA A 10 -25.08 -30.06 35.54
C ALA A 10 -23.74 -29.34 35.44
N ALA A 11 -22.76 -29.95 34.77
CA ALA A 11 -21.52 -29.29 34.38
C ALA A 11 -21.77 -28.38 33.18
N ALA A 12 -21.92 -27.10 33.42
CA ALA A 12 -21.95 -26.06 32.37
C ALA A 12 -20.53 -25.81 31.89
N SER A 13 -20.15 -26.46 30.78
CA SER A 13 -18.90 -26.15 30.04
C SER A 13 -19.09 -24.84 29.28
N ALA A 14 -18.69 -23.74 29.87
CA ALA A 14 -18.56 -22.44 29.19
C ALA A 14 -17.37 -22.51 28.24
N LEU A 15 -17.61 -22.84 26.97
CA LEU A 15 -16.68 -22.65 25.87
C LEU A 15 -16.52 -21.15 25.67
N GLY A 16 -15.51 -20.58 26.33
CA GLY A 16 -15.07 -19.19 26.11
C GLY A 16 -14.50 -19.07 24.70
N ILE A 17 -15.32 -18.66 23.75
CA ILE A 17 -14.87 -18.23 22.44
C ILE A 17 -14.11 -16.90 22.65
N SER A 18 -12.78 -17.00 22.81
CA SER A 18 -11.91 -15.81 22.75
C SER A 18 -12.00 -15.21 21.36
N PHE A 19 -12.86 -14.20 21.20
CA PHE A 19 -12.82 -13.31 20.07
C PHE A 19 -11.49 -12.56 20.10
N CYS A 20 -10.48 -13.05 19.36
CA CYS A 20 -9.29 -12.26 19.06
C CYS A 20 -9.74 -11.03 18.26
N PRO A 21 -9.48 -9.79 18.71
CA PRO A 21 -9.84 -8.61 17.96
C PRO A 21 -8.86 -8.39 16.80
N THR A 22 -9.00 -9.19 15.73
CA THR A 22 -8.22 -9.03 14.50
C THR A 22 -8.45 -7.67 13.83
N ASP A 23 -9.59 -7.03 14.10
CA ASP A 23 -9.93 -5.72 13.55
C ASP A 23 -9.10 -4.55 14.15
N ALA A 24 -8.57 -4.68 15.34
CA ALA A 24 -7.80 -3.62 15.97
C ALA A 24 -6.44 -3.42 15.29
N TRP A 25 -5.81 -4.49 14.81
CA TRP A 25 -4.56 -4.43 14.05
C TRP A 25 -4.78 -3.83 12.66
N ALA A 26 -5.84 -4.24 11.96
CA ALA A 26 -6.18 -3.71 10.64
C ALA A 26 -6.53 -2.21 10.68
N ARG A 27 -7.17 -1.74 11.73
CA ARG A 27 -7.47 -0.31 11.93
C ARG A 27 -6.20 0.49 12.22
N ARG A 28 -5.30 -0.04 13.06
CA ARG A 28 -4.06 0.65 13.44
C ARG A 28 -3.11 0.82 12.25
N THR A 29 -2.97 -0.20 11.40
CA THR A 29 -2.16 -0.11 10.19
C THR A 29 -2.76 0.83 9.15
N ARG A 30 -4.09 0.88 9.01
CA ARG A 30 -4.77 1.83 8.13
C ARG A 30 -4.56 3.28 8.58
N ALA A 31 -4.70 3.57 9.87
CA ALA A 31 -4.47 4.90 10.41
C ALA A 31 -3.02 5.35 10.15
N ALA A 32 -2.03 4.50 10.43
CA ALA A 32 -0.63 4.84 10.22
C ALA A 32 -0.29 5.18 8.74
N VAL A 33 -0.96 4.54 7.77
CA VAL A 33 -0.76 4.83 6.34
C VAL A 33 -1.51 6.09 5.89
N THR A 34 -2.62 6.43 6.54
CA THR A 34 -3.36 7.65 6.21
C THR A 34 -2.71 8.91 6.77
N ASP A 35 -1.98 8.81 7.88
CA ASP A 35 -1.45 9.95 8.63
C ASP A 35 -0.10 10.45 8.11
N GLY A 36 0.66 9.63 7.38
CA GLY A 36 1.97 10.02 6.84
C GLY A 36 2.60 9.00 5.91
N VAL A 37 3.72 9.41 5.30
CA VAL A 37 4.56 8.54 4.48
C VAL A 37 5.19 7.47 5.39
N PRO A 38 5.09 6.17 5.01
CA PRO A 38 5.70 5.10 5.81
C PRO A 38 7.21 5.28 5.94
N SER A 39 7.79 4.76 7.03
CA SER A 39 9.24 4.73 7.20
C SER A 39 9.77 3.37 6.75
N TRP A 40 10.59 3.36 5.71
CA TRP A 40 11.23 2.16 5.18
C TRP A 40 12.75 2.29 5.19
N ASP A 41 13.45 1.17 5.41
CA ASP A 41 14.88 1.06 5.14
C ASP A 41 15.09 0.64 3.67
N VAL A 42 15.44 1.61 2.84
CA VAL A 42 15.69 1.41 1.40
C VAL A 42 17.13 0.98 1.09
N THR A 43 17.97 0.79 2.11
CA THR A 43 19.39 0.48 1.93
C THR A 43 19.61 -0.81 1.16
N ALA A 44 18.82 -1.85 1.45
CA ALA A 44 18.95 -3.14 0.77
C ALA A 44 18.59 -3.03 -0.72
N SER A 45 17.50 -2.31 -1.05
CA SER A 45 17.06 -2.06 -2.43
C SER A 45 18.11 -1.26 -3.20
N CYS A 46 18.63 -0.17 -2.62
CA CYS A 46 19.68 0.64 -3.23
C CYS A 46 21.00 -0.12 -3.41
N ARG A 47 21.34 -1.00 -2.47
CA ARG A 47 22.55 -1.84 -2.60
C ARG A 47 22.40 -2.84 -3.75
N ALA A 48 21.24 -3.50 -3.87
CA ALA A 48 20.97 -4.39 -4.99
C ALA A 48 21.02 -3.66 -6.33
N ALA A 49 20.39 -2.50 -6.45
CA ALA A 49 20.40 -1.68 -7.66
C ALA A 49 21.83 -1.21 -8.03
N SER A 50 22.65 -0.88 -7.04
CA SER A 50 24.04 -0.40 -7.26
C SER A 50 24.98 -1.44 -7.83
N SER A 51 24.65 -2.74 -7.74
CA SER A 51 25.50 -3.83 -8.24
C SER A 51 25.40 -4.06 -9.76
N ILE A 52 24.36 -3.52 -10.43
CA ILE A 52 23.99 -3.91 -11.81
C ILE A 52 24.42 -2.90 -12.87
N ALA A 53 24.73 -1.65 -12.51
CA ALA A 53 24.92 -0.58 -13.48
C ALA A 53 26.39 -0.34 -13.86
N PHE A 54 26.64 0.16 -15.09
CA PHE A 54 27.96 0.49 -15.63
C PHE A 54 28.28 1.99 -15.46
N GLY A 55 29.56 2.34 -15.44
CA GLY A 55 30.03 3.71 -15.58
C GLY A 55 30.35 4.48 -14.27
N GLN A 56 29.82 4.08 -13.12
CA GLN A 56 30.14 4.65 -11.80
C GLN A 56 30.59 3.55 -10.84
N THR A 57 31.29 3.91 -9.78
CA THR A 57 31.64 2.94 -8.74
C THR A 57 30.36 2.48 -7.97
N PRO A 58 30.33 1.25 -7.46
CA PRO A 58 29.18 0.78 -6.65
C PRO A 58 28.86 1.70 -5.46
N THR A 59 29.88 2.31 -4.86
CA THR A 59 29.69 3.23 -3.72
C THR A 59 29.01 4.54 -4.14
N GLU A 60 29.40 5.12 -5.27
CA GLU A 60 28.78 6.33 -5.80
C GLU A 60 27.31 6.08 -6.19
N ARG A 61 27.04 4.93 -6.80
CA ARG A 61 25.68 4.53 -7.15
C ARG A 61 24.80 4.32 -5.92
N LEU A 62 25.33 3.63 -4.91
CA LEU A 62 24.60 3.44 -3.65
C LEU A 62 24.26 4.79 -3.02
N LYS A 63 25.22 5.70 -2.93
CA LYS A 63 24.99 7.04 -2.40
C LYS A 63 23.94 7.79 -3.22
N SER A 64 24.06 7.79 -4.53
CA SER A 64 23.10 8.46 -5.43
C SER A 64 21.67 7.89 -5.29
N CYS A 65 21.54 6.57 -5.15
CA CYS A 65 20.25 5.93 -4.90
C CYS A 65 19.65 6.39 -3.57
N LEU A 66 20.42 6.33 -2.48
CA LEU A 66 19.95 6.75 -1.16
C LEU A 66 19.56 8.23 -1.12
N ASP A 67 20.33 9.10 -1.75
CA ASP A 67 20.05 10.52 -1.88
C ASP A 67 18.75 10.77 -2.70
N SER A 68 18.50 9.96 -3.73
CA SER A 68 17.29 10.03 -4.53
C SER A 68 16.06 9.58 -3.74
N GLU A 69 16.15 8.45 -3.04
CA GLU A 69 15.07 7.94 -2.21
C GLU A 69 14.71 8.94 -1.08
N GLN A 70 15.71 9.57 -0.47
CA GLN A 70 15.48 10.58 0.55
C GLN A 70 14.74 11.79 -0.01
N ARG A 71 15.13 12.32 -1.17
CA ARG A 71 14.42 13.43 -1.83
C ARG A 71 12.98 13.05 -2.17
N THR A 72 12.76 11.87 -2.73
CA THR A 72 11.41 11.40 -3.06
C THR A 72 10.55 11.27 -1.80
N ARG A 73 11.11 10.77 -0.70
CA ARG A 73 10.42 10.74 0.59
C ARG A 73 9.99 12.12 1.07
N GLU A 74 10.87 13.11 0.95
CA GLU A 74 10.57 14.50 1.33
C GLU A 74 9.47 15.11 0.47
N GLU A 75 9.49 14.85 -0.83
CA GLU A 75 8.42 15.27 -1.75
C GLU A 75 7.08 14.61 -1.44
N LEU A 76 7.10 13.31 -1.17
CA LEU A 76 5.93 12.58 -0.72
C LEU A 76 5.36 13.16 0.57
N ASN A 77 6.21 13.48 1.56
CA ASN A 77 5.76 14.09 2.81
C ASN A 77 5.07 15.45 2.59
N LYS A 78 5.60 16.28 1.70
CA LYS A 78 5.00 17.59 1.36
C LYS A 78 3.63 17.43 0.71
N ASN A 79 3.46 16.40 -0.12
CA ASN A 79 2.28 16.21 -0.96
C ASN A 79 1.34 15.11 -0.44
N TRP A 80 1.63 14.48 0.71
CA TRP A 80 0.92 13.29 1.17
C TRP A 80 -0.59 13.46 1.27
N SER A 81 -1.03 14.58 1.80
CA SER A 81 -2.45 14.88 1.97
C SER A 81 -3.20 15.12 0.65
N THR A 82 -2.49 15.40 -0.46
CA THR A 82 -3.10 15.60 -1.78
C THR A 82 -3.52 14.30 -2.45
N PHE A 83 -2.94 13.17 -2.04
CA PHE A 83 -3.32 11.87 -2.55
C PHE A 83 -4.55 11.32 -1.82
N VAL A 84 -5.43 10.66 -2.56
CA VAL A 84 -6.63 10.02 -2.00
C VAL A 84 -6.24 8.94 -0.99
N ALA A 85 -6.86 8.90 0.17
CA ALA A 85 -6.54 7.96 1.24
C ALA A 85 -6.59 6.49 0.79
N ALA A 86 -7.58 6.12 -0.04
CA ALA A 86 -7.69 4.77 -0.59
C ALA A 86 -6.49 4.40 -1.49
N ASP A 87 -5.97 5.38 -2.26
CA ASP A 87 -4.81 5.16 -3.13
C ASP A 87 -3.52 5.05 -2.31
N ARG A 88 -3.35 5.85 -1.27
CA ARG A 88 -2.23 5.73 -0.33
C ARG A 88 -2.17 4.33 0.29
N ILE A 89 -3.31 3.84 0.80
CA ILE A 89 -3.42 2.50 1.38
C ILE A 89 -3.11 1.42 0.34
N ALA A 90 -3.67 1.53 -0.86
CA ALA A 90 -3.48 0.53 -1.91
C ALA A 90 -2.02 0.49 -2.39
N CYS A 91 -1.37 1.64 -2.62
CA CYS A 91 0.02 1.70 -3.04
C CYS A 91 0.98 1.18 -1.97
N VAL A 92 0.81 1.57 -0.71
CA VAL A 92 1.63 1.03 0.39
C VAL A 92 1.46 -0.48 0.53
N LYS A 93 0.24 -0.98 0.39
CA LYS A 93 -0.04 -2.43 0.48
C LYS A 93 0.54 -3.23 -0.69
N SER A 94 0.68 -2.65 -1.87
CA SER A 94 1.27 -3.33 -3.02
C SER A 94 2.79 -3.48 -2.94
N LEU A 95 3.46 -2.62 -2.16
CA LEU A 95 4.92 -2.57 -2.02
C LEU A 95 5.39 -3.39 -0.80
N THR A 96 5.16 -4.71 -0.82
CA THR A 96 5.46 -5.57 0.33
C THR A 96 6.85 -6.17 0.31
N PHE A 97 7.49 -6.29 -0.84
CA PHE A 97 8.69 -7.12 -0.96
C PHE A 97 10.00 -6.35 -0.91
N SER A 98 10.07 -5.18 -1.47
CA SER A 98 11.26 -4.32 -1.45
C SER A 98 10.84 -2.87 -1.64
N PRO A 99 10.13 -2.30 -0.66
CA PRO A 99 9.51 -1.01 -0.83
C PRO A 99 10.55 0.10 -1.02
N THR A 100 10.32 0.96 -2.01
CA THR A 100 11.08 2.20 -2.23
C THR A 100 10.14 3.39 -2.29
N TYR A 101 10.65 4.58 -1.98
CA TYR A 101 9.84 5.81 -2.07
C TYR A 101 9.58 6.19 -3.53
N THR A 102 10.51 5.87 -4.43
CA THR A 102 10.33 6.07 -5.87
C THR A 102 9.17 5.24 -6.43
N GLU A 103 9.06 3.96 -6.03
CA GLU A 103 7.93 3.12 -6.43
C GLU A 103 6.61 3.60 -5.82
N LEU A 104 6.63 4.06 -4.58
CA LEU A 104 5.44 4.63 -3.94
C LEU A 104 4.96 5.88 -4.67
N ALA A 105 5.86 6.80 -4.99
CA ALA A 105 5.54 8.01 -5.75
C ALA A 105 4.94 7.64 -7.10
N THR A 106 5.58 6.73 -7.84
CA THR A 106 5.11 6.25 -9.15
C THR A 106 3.71 5.66 -9.06
N CYS A 107 3.45 4.79 -8.07
CA CYS A 107 2.12 4.20 -7.87
C CYS A 107 1.05 5.27 -7.62
N LEU A 108 1.32 6.24 -6.76
CA LEU A 108 0.39 7.31 -6.40
C LEU A 108 0.09 8.23 -7.59
N GLU A 109 1.12 8.58 -8.36
CA GLU A 109 0.98 9.41 -9.56
C GLU A 109 0.16 8.70 -10.64
N MET A 110 0.46 7.45 -10.92
CA MET A 110 -0.32 6.64 -11.89
C MET A 110 -1.80 6.56 -11.49
N ARG A 111 -2.12 6.39 -10.21
CA ARG A 111 -3.51 6.36 -9.74
C ARG A 111 -4.20 7.70 -9.91
N ARG A 112 -3.51 8.79 -9.63
CA ARG A 112 -4.01 10.14 -9.85
C ARG A 112 -4.30 10.40 -11.32
N ASP A 113 -3.38 10.01 -12.20
CA ASP A 113 -3.52 10.23 -13.65
C ASP A 113 -4.65 9.38 -14.26
N LEU A 114 -4.80 8.13 -13.81
CA LEU A 114 -5.92 7.28 -14.21
C LEU A 114 -7.27 7.87 -13.77
N LYS A 115 -7.33 8.49 -12.59
CA LYS A 115 -8.53 9.16 -12.14
C LYS A 115 -8.82 10.39 -13.00
N ASN A 116 -7.83 11.25 -13.19
CA ASN A 116 -7.96 12.43 -14.04
C ASN A 116 -8.41 12.09 -15.46
N SER A 117 -7.89 11.00 -16.04
CA SER A 117 -8.27 10.52 -17.36
C SER A 117 -9.71 10.01 -17.43
N ARG A 118 -10.23 9.43 -16.35
CA ARG A 118 -11.64 9.00 -16.27
C ARG A 118 -12.59 10.16 -16.08
N ASP A 119 -12.17 11.14 -15.29
CA ASP A 119 -12.96 12.34 -14.99
C ASP A 119 -12.91 13.35 -16.16
N ALA A 120 -11.88 13.29 -17.02
CA ALA A 120 -11.84 14.01 -18.28
C ALA A 120 -12.95 13.45 -19.19
N LYS A 121 -13.97 14.26 -19.48
CA LYS A 121 -15.04 13.93 -20.40
C LYS A 121 -14.42 13.38 -21.69
N PRO A 122 -14.90 12.22 -22.23
CA PRO A 122 -14.39 11.70 -23.49
C PRO A 122 -14.48 12.82 -24.54
N ALA A 123 -13.36 13.24 -25.11
CA ALA A 123 -13.38 14.07 -26.31
C ALA A 123 -14.21 13.28 -27.32
N ASP A 124 -15.28 13.87 -27.84
CA ASP A 124 -16.13 13.28 -28.85
C ASP A 124 -15.25 12.67 -29.93
N THR A 125 -15.06 11.37 -29.87
CA THR A 125 -14.41 10.61 -30.92
C THR A 125 -15.43 10.53 -32.08
N LYS A 126 -15.58 11.66 -32.76
CA LYS A 126 -16.26 11.70 -34.03
C LYS A 126 -15.43 10.84 -34.97
N THR A 127 -15.75 9.56 -35.00
CA THR A 127 -15.21 8.62 -35.97
C THR A 127 -15.36 9.25 -37.38
N PRO A 128 -14.27 9.54 -38.09
CA PRO A 128 -14.39 9.94 -39.50
C PRO A 128 -14.99 8.74 -40.22
N GLY A 129 -16.24 8.88 -40.64
CA GLY A 129 -16.93 7.87 -41.44
C GLY A 129 -16.07 7.49 -42.62
N GLN A 130 -15.58 6.26 -42.67
CA GLN A 130 -15.08 5.64 -43.87
C GLN A 130 -16.27 5.46 -44.81
N ALA A 131 -16.50 6.44 -45.68
CA ALA A 131 -17.33 6.26 -46.84
C ALA A 131 -16.59 5.30 -47.78
N VAL A 132 -16.86 4.01 -47.66
CA VAL A 132 -16.55 3.05 -48.72
C VAL A 132 -17.55 3.33 -49.84
N LYS A 133 -17.05 3.93 -50.92
CA LYS A 133 -17.78 4.14 -52.15
C LYS A 133 -17.69 2.87 -53.00
N PRO A 134 -18.83 2.42 -53.60
CA PRO A 134 -18.89 1.21 -54.45
C PRO A 134 -18.07 1.32 -55.74
#